data_112f55df4170b3b4bb73041cb57f0369
#
_entry.id   112f55df4170b3b4bb73041cb57f0369
#
_cell.length_a   1.000
_cell.length_b   1.000
_cell.length_c   1.000
_cell.angle_alpha   90.00
_cell.angle_beta   90.00
_cell.angle_gamma   90.00
#
_symmetry.space_group_name_H-M   'P 1'
#
loop_
_entity.id
_entity.type
_entity.pdbx_description
1 polymer ?
#
loop_
_entity_poly.entity_id
_entity_poly.type
_entity_poly.pdbx_seq_one_letter_code
_entity_poly.pdbx_strand_id
1 'polypeptide(L)' 'MMNNHELHVELQGDYIIVTLPGTKFMGTYYKWAVLPQLRAKSDWMDDADAPIALGAFRARAWMAAGDKARQLGWIE' A
#
# COMPACT_ATOMS: atom_id res chain seq x y z
N MET A 1 -7.96 -21.84 8.83
CA MET A 1 -8.68 -21.05 7.86
C MET A 1 -7.82 -19.90 7.35
N MET A 2 -7.74 -19.77 6.09
CA MET A 2 -6.90 -18.74 5.51
C MET A 2 -7.53 -17.36 5.66
N ASN A 3 -6.70 -16.40 5.95
CA ASN A 3 -7.11 -15.01 5.90
C ASN A 3 -7.00 -14.53 4.46
N ASN A 4 -8.13 -14.20 3.84
CA ASN A 4 -8.18 -13.79 2.45
C ASN A 4 -7.95 -12.28 2.27
N HIS A 5 -7.61 -11.58 3.35
CA HIS A 5 -7.45 -10.13 3.31
C HIS A 5 -6.01 -9.72 3.50
N GLU A 6 -5.09 -10.61 3.22
CA GLU A 6 -3.67 -10.33 3.36
C GLU A 6 -3.17 -9.50 2.20
N LEU A 7 -2.52 -8.39 2.52
CA LEU A 7 -2.01 -7.48 1.51
C LEU A 7 -0.71 -8.02 0.91
N HIS A 8 -0.51 -7.73 -0.36
CA HIS A 8 0.74 -7.99 -1.05
C HIS A 8 1.52 -6.69 -1.16
N VAL A 9 2.78 -6.70 -0.74
CA VAL A 9 3.64 -5.52 -0.76
C VAL A 9 4.86 -5.82 -1.62
N GLU A 10 5.14 -4.93 -2.56
CA GLU A 10 6.17 -5.15 -3.54
C GLU A 10 6.93 -3.86 -3.79
N LEU A 11 8.25 -3.97 -3.96
CA LEU A 11 9.07 -2.83 -4.36
C LEU A 11 9.30 -2.90 -5.87
N GLN A 12 8.94 -1.81 -6.56
CA GLN A 12 9.17 -1.68 -8.00
C GLN A 12 9.91 -0.36 -8.23
N GLY A 13 11.21 -0.44 -8.51
CA GLY A 13 12.02 0.75 -8.67
C GLY A 13 11.98 1.60 -7.41
N ASP A 14 11.49 2.82 -7.55
CA ASP A 14 11.42 3.76 -6.42
C ASP A 14 10.03 3.80 -5.77
N TYR A 15 9.20 2.79 -6.06
CA TYR A 15 7.82 2.76 -5.55
C TYR A 15 7.57 1.51 -4.74
N ILE A 16 6.79 1.67 -3.68
CA ILE A 16 6.22 0.56 -2.93
C ILE A 16 4.78 0.40 -3.42
N ILE A 17 4.46 -0.79 -3.89
CA ILE A 17 3.13 -1.10 -4.42
C ILE A 17 2.44 -2.04 -3.45
N VAL A 18 1.26 -1.65 -2.97
CA VAL A 18 0.46 -2.47 -2.07
C VAL A 18 -0.84 -2.84 -2.77
N THR A 19 -1.13 -4.11 -2.81
CA THR A 19 -2.36 -4.60 -3.44
C THR A 19 -3.09 -5.54 -2.50
N LEU A 20 -4.38 -5.68 -2.74
CA LEU A 20 -5.16 -6.75 -2.11
C LEU A 20 -5.49 -7.74 -3.22
N PRO A 21 -4.86 -8.93 -3.22
CA PRO A 21 -5.04 -9.88 -4.31
C PRO A 21 -6.50 -10.23 -4.53
N GLY A 22 -6.89 -10.35 -5.78
CA GLY A 22 -8.27 -10.66 -6.16
C GLY A 22 -9.17 -9.44 -6.23
N THR A 23 -8.64 -8.25 -6.00
CA THR A 23 -9.41 -7.01 -6.09
C THR A 23 -8.70 -6.02 -7.01
N LYS A 24 -9.37 -4.90 -7.28
CA LYS A 24 -8.79 -3.79 -8.04
C LYS A 24 -8.03 -2.82 -7.14
N PHE A 25 -7.98 -3.06 -5.85
CA PHE A 25 -7.33 -2.15 -4.91
C PHE A 25 -5.82 -2.15 -5.10
N MET A 26 -5.26 -0.96 -5.20
CA MET A 26 -3.81 -0.78 -5.31
C MET A 26 -3.42 0.58 -4.75
N GLY A 27 -2.37 0.59 -3.95
CA GLY A 27 -1.76 1.82 -3.47
C GLY A 27 -0.32 1.89 -3.92
N THR A 28 0.10 3.05 -4.38
CA THR A 28 1.48 3.30 -4.80
C THR A 28 2.07 4.38 -3.91
N TYR A 29 3.24 4.11 -3.36
CA TYR A 29 3.87 4.99 -2.39
C TYR A 29 5.32 5.25 -2.79
N TYR A 30 5.84 6.40 -2.40
CA TYR A 30 7.22 6.76 -2.73
C TYR A 30 7.80 7.60 -1.59
N LYS A 31 9.13 7.63 -1.54
CA LYS A 31 9.84 8.47 -0.59
C LYS A 31 9.89 9.89 -1.13
N TRP A 32 9.48 10.86 -0.29
CA TRP A 32 9.57 12.26 -0.68
C TRP A 32 11.03 12.69 -0.64
N ALA A 33 11.45 13.46 -1.66
CA ALA A 33 12.86 13.80 -1.83
C ALA A 33 13.37 14.78 -0.78
N VAL A 34 12.48 15.59 -0.21
CA VAL A 34 12.88 16.69 0.67
C VAL A 34 13.01 16.23 2.12
N LEU A 35 12.08 15.38 2.58
CA LEU A 35 12.06 14.89 3.95
C LEU A 35 11.93 13.36 3.93
N PRO A 36 12.41 12.67 4.99
CA PRO A 36 12.25 11.22 5.07
C PRO A 36 10.80 10.85 5.37
N GLN A 37 9.94 11.06 4.41
CA GLN A 37 8.51 10.96 4.51
C GLN A 37 7.96 10.12 3.37
N LEU A 38 7.05 9.24 3.69
CA LEU A 38 6.38 8.42 2.69
C LEU A 38 5.16 9.18 2.17
N ARG A 39 4.95 9.12 0.87
CA ARG A 39 3.80 9.75 0.23
C ARG A 39 3.09 8.79 -0.68
N ALA A 40 1.79 8.96 -0.79
CA ALA A 40 0.97 8.17 -1.68
C ALA A 40 0.87 8.85 -3.04
N LYS A 41 0.95 8.02 -4.09
CA LYS A 41 0.76 8.47 -5.47
C LYS A 41 -0.18 7.47 -6.13
N SER A 42 -1.48 7.66 -5.95
CA SER A 42 -2.43 6.69 -6.46
C SER A 42 -3.72 7.37 -6.87
N ASP A 43 -4.28 6.84 -7.95
CA ASP A 43 -5.66 7.09 -8.29
C ASP A 43 -6.45 5.95 -7.67
N TRP A 44 -7.10 6.25 -6.54
CA TRP A 44 -7.80 5.21 -5.79
C TRP A 44 -9.02 4.75 -6.56
N MET A 45 -9.11 3.45 -6.77
CA MET A 45 -10.22 2.86 -7.51
C MET A 45 -11.00 1.95 -6.57
N ASP A 46 -12.30 2.17 -6.49
CA ASP A 46 -13.16 1.33 -5.67
C ASP A 46 -13.43 0.00 -6.37
N ASP A 47 -13.77 -0.99 -5.58
CA ASP A 47 -14.11 -2.32 -6.08
C ASP A 47 -15.29 -2.84 -5.26
N ALA A 48 -16.47 -2.81 -5.86
CA ALA A 48 -17.70 -3.20 -5.16
C ALA A 48 -17.70 -4.68 -4.75
N ASP A 49 -16.88 -5.49 -5.41
CA ASP A 49 -16.81 -6.92 -5.12
C ASP A 49 -15.71 -7.27 -4.10
N ALA A 50 -14.98 -6.27 -3.64
CA ALA A 50 -13.90 -6.51 -2.69
C ALA A 50 -14.46 -6.91 -1.32
N PRO A 51 -13.71 -7.74 -0.56
CA PRO A 51 -14.16 -8.18 0.76
C PRO A 51 -14.11 -7.08 1.83
N ILE A 52 -13.41 -5.97 1.55
CA ILE A 52 -13.36 -4.84 2.46
C ILE A 52 -13.61 -3.55 1.68
N ALA A 53 -13.98 -2.50 2.39
CA ALA A 53 -14.22 -1.21 1.77
C ALA A 53 -12.90 -0.54 1.39
N LEU A 54 -12.95 0.36 0.42
CA LEU A 54 -11.76 1.10 -0.04
C LEU A 54 -11.09 1.84 1.12
N GLY A 55 -11.86 2.48 1.99
CA GLY A 55 -11.29 3.20 3.13
C GLY A 55 -10.50 2.29 4.05
N ALA A 56 -11.00 1.08 4.30
CA ALA A 56 -10.29 0.11 5.11
C ALA A 56 -9.01 -0.36 4.41
N PHE A 57 -9.07 -0.59 3.10
CA PHE A 57 -7.88 -0.94 2.35
C PHE A 57 -6.84 0.16 2.43
N ARG A 58 -7.24 1.41 2.24
CA ARG A 58 -6.30 2.54 2.26
C ARG A 58 -5.58 2.64 3.61
N ALA A 59 -6.29 2.46 4.70
CA ALA A 59 -5.68 2.50 6.03
C ALA A 59 -4.66 1.38 6.22
N ARG A 60 -5.03 0.17 5.83
CA ARG A 60 -4.14 -0.98 5.95
C ARG A 60 -2.94 -0.88 5.02
N ALA A 61 -3.17 -0.40 3.80
CA ALA A 61 -2.10 -0.24 2.82
C ALA A 61 -1.08 0.80 3.28
N TRP A 62 -1.53 1.88 3.89
CA TRP A 62 -0.64 2.90 4.42
C TRP A 62 0.29 2.31 5.48
N MET A 63 -0.26 1.51 6.39
CA MET A 63 0.55 0.87 7.43
C MET A 63 1.54 -0.13 6.85
N ALA A 64 1.09 -0.93 5.88
CA ALA A 64 1.96 -1.91 5.23
C ALA A 64 3.09 -1.23 4.47
N ALA A 65 2.77 -0.15 3.76
CA ALA A 65 3.78 0.62 3.02
C ALA A 65 4.77 1.26 3.98
N GLY A 66 4.30 1.77 5.12
CA GLY A 66 5.16 2.34 6.13
C GLY A 66 6.15 1.32 6.70
N ASP A 67 5.67 0.12 6.98
CA ASP A 67 6.53 -0.95 7.48
C ASP A 67 7.61 -1.30 6.44
N LYS A 68 7.21 -1.39 5.18
CA LYS A 68 8.17 -1.69 4.11
C LYS A 68 9.19 -0.57 3.96
N ALA A 69 8.74 0.68 4.03
CA ALA A 69 9.63 1.84 3.92
C ALA A 69 10.67 1.84 5.05
N ARG A 70 10.25 1.46 6.26
CA ARG A 70 11.20 1.36 7.38
C ARG A 70 12.22 0.26 7.15
N GLN A 71 11.79 -0.89 6.62
CA GLN A 71 12.70 -1.98 6.29
C GLN A 71 13.73 -1.54 5.26
N LEU A 72 13.34 -0.68 4.33
CA LEU A 72 14.22 -0.19 3.28
C LEU A 72 15.09 0.98 3.73
N GLY A 73 14.85 1.50 4.92
CA GLY A 73 15.58 2.67 5.40
C GLY A 73 15.10 3.98 4.80
N TRP A 74 13.93 4.00 4.18
CA TRP A 74 13.39 5.21 3.56
C TRP A 74 12.88 6.21 4.58
N ILE A 75 12.36 5.73 5.68
CA ILE A 75 11.84 6.54 6.78
C ILE A 75 12.27 5.92 8.11
N GLU A 76 12.10 6.67 9.18
CA GLU A 76 12.49 6.20 10.50
C GLU A 76 11.37 5.47 11.23
#